data_fbcdca2f5da153cfcc37beba18eeb769
#
_entry.id   fbcdca2f5da153cfcc37beba18eeb769
#
_cell.length_a   1.000
_cell.length_b   1.000
_cell.length_c   1.000
_cell.angle_alpha   90.00
_cell.angle_beta   90.00
_cell.angle_gamma   90.00
#
_symmetry.space_group_name_H-M   'P 1'
#
loop_
_entity.id
_entity.type
_entity.pdbx_description
1 polymer ?
#
loop_
_entity_poly.entity_id
_entity_poly.type
_entity_poly.pdbx_seq_one_letter_code
_entity_poly.pdbx_strand_id
1 'polypeptide(L)'
;MRYAARPNQDATLTAELAQIKGKYPRFGIRRAHALLRADGQVINRKRVERVWRKSGFQVPQRAKKRKIRTGRTVPCQAERPNQVWSYDFQEDALVSGRKLRLLSILDEFTREWLSVTVGVSLTSRAVLAALKPLFAFHGAPGFVRSDNGPEFIAAEVKAWLQESGSAPHYIDPGCPWQNGFQESFHGKVRDELLNRELFVSVAEAQAHLEAHRHWYNEERPHSSLKYLPPSKFAQNWKQNQSPQNQEAIKPPE
;
A
#
# COMPACT_ATOMS: atom_id res chain seq x y z
N MET A 1 0.12 2.37 55.96
CA MET A 1 1.06 2.55 54.83
C MET A 1 0.33 3.28 53.70
N ARG A 2 0.76 4.49 53.34
CA ARG A 2 0.17 5.20 52.16
C ARG A 2 0.83 4.64 50.91
N TYR A 3 0.01 4.11 49.98
CA TYR A 3 0.47 3.65 48.67
C TYR A 3 1.09 4.82 47.91
N ALA A 4 2.41 4.84 47.73
CA ALA A 4 3.09 5.81 46.88
C ALA A 4 2.81 5.41 45.42
N ALA A 5 2.12 6.28 44.69
CA ALA A 5 1.88 6.06 43.25
C ALA A 5 3.24 5.94 42.56
N ARG A 6 3.43 4.86 41.77
CA ARG A 6 4.63 4.68 40.96
C ARG A 6 4.77 5.88 40.00
N PRO A 7 6.01 6.39 39.80
CA PRO A 7 6.23 7.52 38.91
C PRO A 7 5.62 7.22 37.50
N ASN A 8 5.08 8.25 36.89
CA ASN A 8 4.35 8.17 35.62
C ASN A 8 5.33 7.79 34.49
N GLN A 9 5.53 6.49 34.27
CA GLN A 9 6.37 5.96 33.18
C GLN A 9 5.77 6.18 31.79
N ASP A 10 4.62 6.84 31.67
CA ASP A 10 3.93 7.07 30.40
C ASP A 10 4.32 8.38 29.72
N ALA A 11 5.06 9.29 30.40
CA ALA A 11 5.42 10.58 29.82
C ALA A 11 6.22 10.45 28.53
N THR A 12 7.27 9.64 28.54
CA THR A 12 8.10 9.33 27.35
C THR A 12 7.26 8.71 26.26
N LEU A 13 6.47 7.71 26.58
CA LEU A 13 5.57 7.06 25.60
C LEU A 13 4.54 8.05 25.03
N THR A 14 4.04 8.97 25.85
CA THR A 14 3.10 10.01 25.36
C THR A 14 3.78 10.92 24.35
N ALA A 15 5.02 11.35 24.60
CA ALA A 15 5.79 12.19 23.68
C ALA A 15 6.07 11.48 22.35
N GLU A 16 6.50 10.21 22.40
CA GLU A 16 6.73 9.39 21.20
C GLU A 16 5.45 9.19 20.39
N LEU A 17 4.34 8.89 21.05
CA LEU A 17 3.04 8.76 20.38
C LEU A 17 2.53 10.09 19.81
N ALA A 18 2.84 11.23 20.44
CA ALA A 18 2.54 12.55 19.90
C ALA A 18 3.35 12.84 18.63
N GLN A 19 4.64 12.46 18.60
CA GLN A 19 5.47 12.57 17.39
C GLN A 19 4.93 11.71 16.26
N ILE A 20 4.59 10.44 16.52
CA ILE A 20 3.97 9.56 15.54
C ILE A 20 2.64 10.17 15.03
N LYS A 21 1.81 10.69 15.92
CA LYS A 21 0.54 11.32 15.56
C LYS A 21 0.73 12.57 14.73
N GLY A 22 1.73 13.40 15.04
CA GLY A 22 2.10 14.58 14.25
C GLY A 22 2.56 14.21 12.84
N LYS A 23 3.47 13.25 12.73
CA LYS A 23 4.01 12.77 11.43
C LYS A 23 2.95 12.03 10.61
N TYR A 24 2.12 11.21 11.25
CA TYR A 24 1.10 10.35 10.60
C TYR A 24 -0.30 10.55 11.19
N PRO A 25 -0.98 11.67 10.92
CA PRO A 25 -2.25 12.02 11.56
C PRO A 25 -3.38 10.99 11.35
N ARG A 26 -3.30 10.21 10.26
CA ARG A 26 -4.30 9.20 9.89
C ARG A 26 -3.98 7.81 10.44
N PHE A 27 -2.85 7.65 11.14
CA PHE A 27 -2.53 6.38 11.78
C PHE A 27 -3.33 6.19 13.07
N GLY A 28 -3.89 4.99 13.21
CA GLY A 28 -4.50 4.55 14.46
C GLY A 28 -3.50 3.78 15.32
N ILE A 29 -3.91 3.47 16.52
CA ILE A 29 -3.14 2.79 17.56
C ILE A 29 -2.35 1.56 17.08
N ARG A 30 -2.93 0.73 16.21
CA ARG A 30 -2.26 -0.50 15.76
C ARG A 30 -1.02 -0.21 14.93
N ARG A 31 -1.06 0.82 14.06
CA ARG A 31 0.10 1.27 13.28
C ARG A 31 1.10 1.99 14.17
N ALA A 32 0.66 2.84 15.10
CA ALA A 32 1.54 3.49 16.07
C ALA A 32 2.31 2.46 16.91
N HIS A 33 1.64 1.41 17.41
CA HIS A 33 2.29 0.32 18.10
C HIS A 33 3.29 -0.45 17.22
N ALA A 34 2.96 -0.66 15.94
CA ALA A 34 3.86 -1.34 15.00
C ALA A 34 5.14 -0.52 14.75
N LEU A 35 5.04 0.81 14.63
CA LEU A 35 6.21 1.69 14.52
C LEU A 35 7.10 1.61 15.75
N LEU A 36 6.55 1.74 16.96
CA LEU A 36 7.33 1.60 18.19
C LEU A 36 8.05 0.24 18.28
N ARG A 37 7.40 -0.83 17.81
CA ARG A 37 8.00 -2.15 17.75
C ARG A 37 9.11 -2.26 16.69
N ALA A 38 8.95 -1.60 15.56
CA ALA A 38 9.98 -1.53 14.51
C ALA A 38 11.23 -0.77 14.98
N ASP A 39 11.04 0.24 15.85
CA ASP A 39 12.12 0.99 16.54
C ASP A 39 12.76 0.18 17.70
N GLY A 40 12.49 -1.12 17.80
CA GLY A 40 13.08 -2.02 18.79
C GLY A 40 12.43 -2.00 20.18
N GLN A 41 11.36 -1.27 20.39
CA GLN A 41 10.70 -1.19 21.71
C GLN A 41 9.92 -2.46 22.04
N VAL A 42 10.17 -3.02 23.21
CA VAL A 42 9.38 -4.12 23.79
C VAL A 42 8.22 -3.51 24.59
N ILE A 43 7.09 -3.24 23.95
CA ILE A 43 5.97 -2.57 24.56
C ILE A 43 4.65 -3.32 24.37
N ASN A 44 3.84 -3.37 25.45
CA ASN A 44 2.54 -4.02 25.40
C ASN A 44 1.51 -3.11 24.70
N ARG A 45 0.78 -3.68 23.72
CA ARG A 45 -0.25 -2.97 22.96
C ARG A 45 -1.32 -2.36 23.88
N LYS A 46 -1.73 -3.02 24.96
CA LYS A 46 -2.72 -2.49 25.91
C LYS A 46 -2.23 -1.20 26.59
N ARG A 47 -0.91 -1.11 26.88
CA ARG A 47 -0.32 0.12 27.44
C ARG A 47 -0.37 1.26 26.42
N VAL A 48 0.04 1.00 25.16
CA VAL A 48 -0.05 1.98 24.06
C VAL A 48 -1.50 2.43 23.85
N GLU A 49 -2.46 1.50 23.87
CA GLU A 49 -3.88 1.82 23.71
C GLU A 49 -4.42 2.73 24.82
N ARG A 50 -4.06 2.46 26.05
CA ARG A 50 -4.45 3.29 27.20
C ARG A 50 -3.92 4.71 27.08
N VAL A 51 -2.62 4.86 26.77
CA VAL A 51 -1.98 6.17 26.60
C VAL A 51 -2.57 6.91 25.40
N TRP A 52 -2.72 6.22 24.26
CA TRP A 52 -3.32 6.78 23.03
C TRP A 52 -4.71 7.38 23.27
N ARG A 53 -5.57 6.63 23.99
CA ARG A 53 -6.92 7.10 24.34
C ARG A 53 -6.88 8.28 25.30
N LYS A 54 -6.04 8.20 26.35
CA LYS A 54 -5.89 9.27 27.34
C LYS A 54 -5.41 10.58 26.70
N SER A 55 -4.54 10.49 25.68
CA SER A 55 -4.01 11.66 24.97
C SER A 55 -4.94 12.20 23.87
N GLY A 56 -6.11 11.62 23.65
CA GLY A 56 -7.07 12.10 22.65
C GLY A 56 -6.62 11.88 21.19
N PHE A 57 -5.69 10.96 20.92
CA PHE A 57 -5.11 10.73 19.59
C PHE A 57 -5.99 9.90 18.65
N GLN A 58 -7.22 9.58 19.04
CA GLN A 58 -8.14 8.79 18.22
C GLN A 58 -8.36 9.47 16.87
N VAL A 59 -8.38 8.63 15.82
CA VAL A 59 -8.77 9.07 14.48
C VAL A 59 -10.28 8.96 14.37
N PRO A 60 -11.01 10.00 13.96
CA PRO A 60 -12.44 9.92 13.73
C PRO A 60 -12.75 8.77 12.76
N GLN A 61 -13.63 7.88 13.18
CA GLN A 61 -14.05 6.78 12.33
C GLN A 61 -15.17 7.26 11.40
N ARG A 62 -15.00 7.05 10.09
CA ARG A 62 -16.12 7.19 9.16
C ARG A 62 -17.18 6.15 9.51
N ALA A 63 -18.45 6.55 9.48
CA ALA A 63 -19.56 5.62 9.65
C ALA A 63 -19.40 4.44 8.67
N LYS A 64 -19.45 3.23 9.20
CA LYS A 64 -19.34 2.03 8.36
C LYS A 64 -20.58 1.93 7.48
N LYS A 65 -20.42 2.11 6.18
CA LYS A 65 -21.48 1.74 5.23
C LYS A 65 -21.75 0.25 5.39
N ARG A 66 -23.04 -0.13 5.54
CA ARG A 66 -23.46 -1.53 5.61
C ARG A 66 -23.05 -2.22 4.30
N LYS A 67 -22.03 -3.07 4.37
CA LYS A 67 -21.63 -3.88 3.20
C LYS A 67 -22.60 -5.04 3.08
N ILE A 68 -23.33 -5.11 1.99
CA ILE A 68 -24.07 -6.33 1.62
C ILE A 68 -22.99 -7.36 1.26
N ARG A 69 -22.90 -8.42 2.06
CA ARG A 69 -22.05 -9.57 1.74
C ARG A 69 -22.72 -10.34 0.60
N THR A 70 -22.41 -9.98 -0.61
CA THR A 70 -22.65 -10.86 -1.77
C THR A 70 -21.46 -11.81 -1.82
N GLY A 71 -21.71 -13.11 -1.96
CA GLY A 71 -20.68 -14.16 -2.05
C GLY A 71 -19.85 -14.07 -3.34
N ARG A 72 -19.24 -12.91 -3.57
CA ARG A 72 -18.51 -12.55 -4.77
C ARG A 72 -17.05 -12.95 -4.61
N THR A 73 -16.60 -13.88 -5.41
CA THR A 73 -15.19 -14.23 -5.54
C THR A 73 -14.45 -13.18 -6.36
N VAL A 74 -13.22 -12.87 -5.96
CA VAL A 74 -12.30 -12.10 -6.80
C VAL A 74 -11.57 -13.10 -7.68
N PRO A 75 -11.77 -13.09 -9.01
CA PRO A 75 -11.02 -13.96 -9.91
C PRO A 75 -9.50 -13.71 -9.78
N CYS A 76 -8.68 -14.73 -9.94
CA CYS A 76 -7.22 -14.65 -9.89
C CYS A 76 -6.68 -13.99 -8.62
N GLN A 77 -6.96 -14.54 -7.45
CA GLN A 77 -6.34 -14.09 -6.20
C GLN A 77 -4.84 -14.41 -6.23
N ALA A 78 -4.00 -13.41 -5.92
CA ALA A 78 -2.55 -13.60 -5.86
C ALA A 78 -2.15 -14.44 -4.64
N GLU A 79 -1.40 -15.52 -4.85
CA GLU A 79 -0.90 -16.47 -3.84
C GLU A 79 0.61 -16.36 -3.63
N ARG A 80 1.32 -15.67 -4.54
CA ARG A 80 2.77 -15.47 -4.52
C ARG A 80 3.15 -14.12 -5.12
N PRO A 81 4.36 -13.60 -4.80
CA PRO A 81 4.89 -12.40 -5.45
C PRO A 81 4.94 -12.57 -6.97
N ASN A 82 4.78 -11.47 -7.68
CA ASN A 82 4.83 -11.41 -9.13
C ASN A 82 3.81 -12.31 -9.86
N GLN A 83 2.71 -12.65 -9.19
CA GLN A 83 1.64 -13.42 -9.82
C GLN A 83 0.57 -12.51 -10.44
N VAL A 84 0.11 -11.50 -9.69
CA VAL A 84 -0.88 -10.54 -10.16
C VAL A 84 -0.41 -9.13 -9.81
N TRP A 85 -0.21 -8.31 -10.83
CA TRP A 85 -0.07 -6.87 -10.65
C TRP A 85 -1.38 -6.20 -10.97
N SER A 86 -1.74 -5.18 -10.19
CA SER A 86 -2.85 -4.30 -10.50
C SER A 86 -2.34 -2.90 -10.83
N TYR A 87 -2.94 -2.26 -11.80
CA TYR A 87 -2.67 -0.86 -12.11
C TYR A 87 -3.98 -0.09 -12.31
N ASP A 88 -3.92 1.20 -11.98
CA ASP A 88 -5.10 2.06 -12.06
C ASP A 88 -4.69 3.53 -12.03
N PHE A 89 -5.59 4.40 -12.50
CA PHE A 89 -5.42 5.84 -12.44
C PHE A 89 -6.10 6.44 -11.21
N GLN A 90 -5.39 7.34 -10.54
CA GLN A 90 -5.95 8.23 -9.53
C GLN A 90 -5.87 9.67 -10.03
N GLU A 91 -6.87 10.48 -9.73
CA GLU A 91 -6.91 11.88 -10.15
C GLU A 91 -6.69 12.82 -8.97
N ASP A 92 -6.02 13.94 -9.26
CA ASP A 92 -5.81 15.07 -8.38
C ASP A 92 -5.72 16.36 -9.21
N ALA A 93 -5.33 17.48 -8.61
CA ALA A 93 -5.15 18.75 -9.30
C ALA A 93 -3.92 19.51 -8.79
N LEU A 94 -3.28 20.24 -9.67
CA LEU A 94 -2.27 21.24 -9.32
C LEU A 94 -2.94 22.47 -8.69
N VAL A 95 -2.16 23.30 -7.98
CA VAL A 95 -2.61 24.59 -7.42
C VAL A 95 -3.25 25.50 -8.50
N SER A 96 -2.76 25.38 -9.75
CA SER A 96 -3.33 26.09 -10.90
C SER A 96 -4.72 25.59 -11.33
N GLY A 97 -5.29 24.57 -10.68
CA GLY A 97 -6.53 23.90 -11.10
C GLY A 97 -6.36 22.91 -12.25
N ARG A 98 -5.16 22.79 -12.81
CA ARG A 98 -4.88 21.85 -13.89
C ARG A 98 -4.97 20.41 -13.38
N LYS A 99 -5.70 19.56 -14.09
CA LYS A 99 -5.87 18.13 -13.74
C LYS A 99 -4.54 17.41 -13.69
N LEU A 100 -4.39 16.54 -12.67
CA LEU A 100 -3.26 15.68 -12.48
C LEU A 100 -3.75 14.23 -12.46
N ARG A 101 -3.10 13.35 -13.22
CA ARG A 101 -3.37 11.90 -13.22
C ARG A 101 -2.14 11.16 -12.69
N LEU A 102 -2.39 10.16 -11.89
CA LEU A 102 -1.38 9.31 -11.27
C LEU A 102 -1.65 7.87 -11.71
N LEU A 103 -0.71 7.25 -12.42
CA LEU A 103 -0.72 5.82 -12.69
C LEU A 103 0.05 5.11 -11.60
N SER A 104 -0.59 4.20 -10.88
CA SER A 104 0.05 3.37 -9.85
C SER A 104 0.01 1.90 -10.23
N ILE A 105 1.14 1.20 -10.05
CA ILE A 105 1.28 -0.24 -10.28
C ILE A 105 1.65 -0.92 -8.97
N LEU A 106 0.89 -1.94 -8.57
CA LEU A 106 1.03 -2.67 -7.32
C LEU A 106 1.19 -4.17 -7.57
N ASP A 107 2.00 -4.83 -6.77
CA ASP A 107 1.93 -6.28 -6.60
C ASP A 107 0.82 -6.62 -5.59
N GLU A 108 -0.18 -7.40 -5.99
CA GLU A 108 -1.33 -7.71 -5.15
C GLU A 108 -1.01 -8.63 -3.99
N PHE A 109 0.04 -9.42 -4.06
CA PHE A 109 0.45 -10.31 -2.98
C PHE A 109 1.27 -9.57 -1.93
N THR A 110 2.38 -8.96 -2.35
CA THR A 110 3.32 -8.28 -1.44
C THR A 110 2.82 -6.91 -0.97
N ARG A 111 1.84 -6.31 -1.68
CA ARG A 111 1.38 -4.94 -1.49
C ARG A 111 2.44 -3.89 -1.84
N GLU A 112 3.54 -4.28 -2.46
CA GLU A 112 4.55 -3.34 -2.94
C GLU A 112 3.97 -2.40 -3.98
N TRP A 113 4.22 -1.12 -3.82
CA TRP A 113 3.94 -0.10 -4.82
C TRP A 113 5.12 -0.05 -5.77
N LEU A 114 4.99 -0.76 -6.90
CA LEU A 114 6.09 -0.99 -7.84
C LEU A 114 6.49 0.27 -8.61
N SER A 115 5.50 1.07 -9.03
CA SER A 115 5.75 2.30 -9.80
C SER A 115 4.65 3.32 -9.59
N VAL A 116 5.03 4.59 -9.71
CA VAL A 116 4.11 5.72 -9.86
C VAL A 116 4.57 6.62 -11.01
N THR A 117 3.64 6.99 -11.88
CA THR A 117 3.87 7.95 -12.98
C THR A 117 2.83 9.05 -12.88
N VAL A 118 3.29 10.30 -12.94
CA VAL A 118 2.44 11.47 -12.80
C VAL A 118 2.43 12.27 -14.10
N GLY A 119 1.25 12.73 -14.52
CA GLY A 119 1.11 13.54 -15.71
C GLY A 119 -0.23 14.25 -15.77
N VAL A 120 -0.37 15.20 -16.66
CA VAL A 120 -1.67 15.86 -16.95
C VAL A 120 -2.51 15.03 -17.91
N SER A 121 -1.85 14.23 -18.74
CA SER A 121 -2.45 13.27 -19.66
C SER A 121 -1.54 12.05 -19.71
N LEU A 122 -2.08 10.90 -19.34
CA LEU A 122 -1.38 9.61 -19.39
C LEU A 122 -2.13 8.71 -20.37
N THR A 123 -1.46 8.35 -21.46
CA THR A 123 -1.99 7.51 -22.53
C THR A 123 -1.51 6.06 -22.38
N SER A 124 -1.95 5.15 -23.25
CA SER A 124 -1.43 3.78 -23.38
C SER A 124 0.11 3.71 -23.50
N ARG A 125 0.73 4.69 -24.18
CA ARG A 125 2.20 4.80 -24.25
C ARG A 125 2.83 5.04 -22.87
N ALA A 126 2.20 5.86 -22.03
CA ALA A 126 2.68 6.08 -20.66
C ALA A 126 2.53 4.81 -19.81
N VAL A 127 1.46 4.04 -20.03
CA VAL A 127 1.27 2.72 -19.38
C VAL A 127 2.40 1.77 -19.77
N LEU A 128 2.71 1.64 -21.05
CA LEU A 128 3.81 0.81 -21.56
C LEU A 128 5.18 1.29 -21.04
N ALA A 129 5.42 2.61 -21.01
CA ALA A 129 6.65 3.18 -20.47
C ALA A 129 6.84 2.87 -18.98
N ALA A 130 5.75 2.76 -18.20
CA ALA A 130 5.80 2.38 -16.81
C ALA A 130 6.00 0.86 -16.61
N LEU A 131 5.39 0.01 -17.45
CA LEU A 131 5.45 -1.44 -17.32
C LEU A 131 6.79 -2.03 -17.78
N LYS A 132 7.35 -1.54 -18.91
CA LYS A 132 8.57 -2.10 -19.51
C LYS A 132 9.75 -2.22 -18.54
N PRO A 133 10.16 -1.17 -17.80
CA PRO A 133 11.26 -1.28 -16.84
C PRO A 133 10.93 -2.22 -15.67
N LEU A 134 9.67 -2.29 -15.24
CA LEU A 134 9.26 -3.19 -14.18
C LEU A 134 9.37 -4.66 -14.62
N PHE A 135 8.95 -4.98 -15.85
CA PHE A 135 9.09 -6.34 -16.41
C PHE A 135 10.55 -6.74 -16.57
N ALA A 136 11.41 -5.79 -16.98
CA ALA A 136 12.84 -6.03 -17.09
C ALA A 136 13.48 -6.32 -15.71
N PHE A 137 13.02 -5.66 -14.65
CA PHE A 137 13.59 -5.80 -13.31
C PHE A 137 13.00 -6.96 -12.51
N HIS A 138 11.66 -7.14 -12.54
CA HIS A 138 10.96 -8.15 -11.73
C HIS A 138 10.60 -9.41 -12.50
N GLY A 139 10.76 -9.42 -13.83
CA GLY A 139 10.14 -10.40 -14.72
C GLY A 139 8.67 -10.09 -14.98
N ALA A 140 8.09 -10.73 -15.99
CA ALA A 140 6.67 -10.60 -16.31
C ALA A 140 5.80 -11.23 -15.21
N PRO A 141 4.77 -10.53 -14.68
CA PRO A 141 3.77 -11.15 -13.80
C PRO A 141 2.89 -12.13 -14.58
N GLY A 142 2.26 -13.07 -13.91
CA GLY A 142 1.30 -13.97 -14.56
C GLY A 142 0.09 -13.20 -15.13
N PHE A 143 -0.40 -12.21 -14.39
CA PHE A 143 -1.54 -11.39 -14.77
C PHE A 143 -1.32 -9.92 -14.46
N VAL A 144 -1.83 -9.04 -15.34
CA VAL A 144 -1.93 -7.61 -15.08
C VAL A 144 -3.39 -7.21 -15.05
N ARG A 145 -3.89 -6.80 -13.87
CA ARG A 145 -5.29 -6.44 -13.63
C ARG A 145 -5.52 -4.95 -13.75
N SER A 146 -6.59 -4.56 -14.46
CA SER A 146 -7.06 -3.17 -14.52
C SER A 146 -8.58 -3.10 -14.64
N ASP A 147 -9.11 -1.89 -14.59
CA ASP A 147 -10.43 -1.60 -15.12
C ASP A 147 -10.44 -1.62 -16.67
N ASN A 148 -11.58 -1.28 -17.27
CA ASN A 148 -11.75 -1.23 -18.72
C ASN A 148 -11.46 0.17 -19.28
N GLY A 149 -10.56 0.94 -18.67
CA GLY A 149 -10.13 2.24 -19.16
C GLY A 149 -9.54 2.14 -20.58
N PRO A 150 -9.80 3.11 -21.47
CA PRO A 150 -9.35 3.06 -22.86
C PRO A 150 -7.83 2.94 -22.99
N GLU A 151 -7.07 3.49 -22.06
CA GLU A 151 -5.62 3.41 -22.03
C GLU A 151 -5.11 1.98 -21.72
N PHE A 152 -5.91 1.19 -20.99
CA PHE A 152 -5.56 -0.17 -20.61
C PHE A 152 -6.02 -1.21 -21.62
N ILE A 153 -7.17 -0.99 -22.28
CA ILE A 153 -7.69 -1.90 -23.29
C ILE A 153 -7.09 -1.64 -24.69
N ALA A 154 -6.23 -0.62 -24.85
CA ALA A 154 -5.57 -0.29 -26.10
C ALA A 154 -4.85 -1.52 -26.70
N ALA A 155 -5.00 -1.70 -28.02
CA ALA A 155 -4.46 -2.87 -28.73
C ALA A 155 -2.95 -3.04 -28.50
N GLU A 156 -2.19 -1.95 -28.48
CA GLU A 156 -0.75 -1.94 -28.25
C GLU A 156 -0.37 -2.46 -26.84
N VAL A 157 -1.18 -2.15 -25.81
CA VAL A 157 -0.94 -2.64 -24.43
C VAL A 157 -1.25 -4.13 -24.35
N LYS A 158 -2.37 -4.57 -24.93
CA LYS A 158 -2.75 -5.99 -24.98
C LYS A 158 -1.71 -6.85 -25.70
N ALA A 159 -1.30 -6.42 -26.89
CA ALA A 159 -0.31 -7.12 -27.69
C ALA A 159 1.01 -7.24 -26.92
N TRP A 160 1.50 -6.13 -26.38
CA TRP A 160 2.76 -6.13 -25.62
C TRP A 160 2.71 -7.02 -24.37
N LEU A 161 1.62 -7.03 -23.61
CA LEU A 161 1.45 -7.91 -22.45
C LEU A 161 1.53 -9.37 -22.86
N GLN A 162 0.83 -9.77 -23.93
CA GLN A 162 0.84 -11.15 -24.45
C GLN A 162 2.23 -11.57 -24.96
N GLU A 163 2.89 -10.72 -25.73
CA GLU A 163 4.26 -10.95 -26.21
C GLU A 163 5.27 -11.06 -25.05
N SER A 164 5.03 -10.33 -23.97
CA SER A 164 5.87 -10.38 -22.75
C SER A 164 5.55 -11.54 -21.82
N GLY A 165 4.61 -12.43 -22.17
CA GLY A 165 4.24 -13.60 -21.37
C GLY A 165 3.32 -13.31 -20.18
N SER A 166 2.63 -12.15 -20.18
CA SER A 166 1.67 -11.76 -19.16
C SER A 166 0.25 -11.69 -19.72
N ALA A 167 -0.74 -12.16 -18.97
CA ALA A 167 -2.14 -12.10 -19.40
C ALA A 167 -2.84 -10.84 -18.84
N PRO A 168 -3.48 -10.02 -19.69
CA PRO A 168 -4.34 -8.95 -19.20
C PRO A 168 -5.58 -9.54 -18.53
N HIS A 169 -5.95 -8.99 -17.37
CA HIS A 169 -7.14 -9.40 -16.61
C HIS A 169 -8.02 -8.17 -16.32
N TYR A 170 -9.04 -7.96 -17.14
CA TYR A 170 -9.97 -6.85 -16.97
C TYR A 170 -11.06 -7.21 -15.97
N ILE A 171 -11.44 -6.25 -15.10
CA ILE A 171 -12.58 -6.44 -14.21
C ILE A 171 -13.87 -6.46 -15.01
N ASP A 172 -14.85 -7.22 -14.54
CA ASP A 172 -16.17 -7.27 -15.16
C ASP A 172 -16.87 -5.90 -15.07
N PRO A 173 -17.62 -5.49 -16.11
CA PRO A 173 -18.42 -4.28 -16.07
C PRO A 173 -19.33 -4.23 -14.84
N GLY A 174 -19.31 -3.12 -14.10
CA GLY A 174 -20.09 -2.96 -12.87
C GLY A 174 -19.58 -3.75 -11.65
N CYS A 175 -18.36 -4.31 -11.71
CA CYS A 175 -17.74 -5.08 -10.66
C CYS A 175 -16.51 -4.39 -10.02
N PRO A 176 -16.61 -3.16 -9.49
CA PRO A 176 -15.47 -2.42 -8.93
C PRO A 176 -14.76 -3.16 -7.80
N TRP A 177 -15.48 -4.03 -7.06
CA TRP A 177 -14.86 -4.83 -6.00
C TRP A 177 -13.76 -5.77 -6.49
N GLN A 178 -13.70 -6.10 -7.78
CA GLN A 178 -12.63 -6.89 -8.37
C GLN A 178 -11.30 -6.12 -8.44
N ASN A 179 -11.34 -4.77 -8.39
CA ASN A 179 -10.17 -3.90 -8.24
C ASN A 179 -10.02 -3.32 -6.82
N GLY A 180 -10.54 -4.01 -5.82
CA GLY A 180 -10.56 -3.55 -4.42
C GLY A 180 -9.18 -3.28 -3.82
N PHE A 181 -8.10 -3.83 -4.39
CA PHE A 181 -6.73 -3.53 -3.98
C PHE A 181 -6.35 -2.10 -4.35
N GLN A 182 -6.61 -1.69 -5.59
CA GLN A 182 -6.36 -0.33 -6.06
C GLN A 182 -7.26 0.70 -5.35
N GLU A 183 -8.56 0.42 -5.20
CA GLU A 183 -9.47 1.31 -4.45
C GLU A 183 -8.98 1.55 -3.02
N SER A 184 -8.61 0.47 -2.32
CA SER A 184 -8.08 0.56 -0.95
C SER A 184 -6.73 1.27 -0.90
N PHE A 185 -5.89 1.12 -1.90
CA PHE A 185 -4.59 1.78 -2.02
C PHE A 185 -4.76 3.27 -2.30
N HIS A 186 -5.55 3.65 -3.30
CA HIS A 186 -5.86 5.05 -3.64
C HIS A 186 -6.43 5.83 -2.44
N GLY A 187 -7.33 5.18 -1.67
CA GLY A 187 -7.83 5.77 -0.43
C GLY A 187 -6.72 6.08 0.59
N LYS A 188 -5.68 5.25 0.67
CA LYS A 188 -4.53 5.48 1.57
C LYS A 188 -3.62 6.59 1.03
N VAL A 189 -3.27 6.57 -0.25
CA VAL A 189 -2.46 7.62 -0.87
C VAL A 189 -3.14 8.98 -0.73
N ARG A 190 -4.45 9.04 -0.97
CA ARG A 190 -5.24 10.26 -0.79
C ARG A 190 -5.23 10.75 0.65
N ASP A 191 -5.50 9.87 1.62
CA ASP A 191 -5.56 10.24 3.04
C ASP A 191 -4.18 10.58 3.63
N GLU A 192 -3.11 9.96 3.16
CA GLU A 192 -1.78 10.05 3.76
C GLU A 192 -0.86 11.06 3.04
N LEU A 193 -1.13 11.38 1.76
CA LEU A 193 -0.37 12.34 0.97
C LEU A 193 -1.25 13.40 0.29
N LEU A 194 -2.10 13.03 -0.69
CA LEU A 194 -2.75 13.97 -1.58
C LEU A 194 -3.64 15.00 -0.86
N ASN A 195 -4.30 14.64 0.25
CA ASN A 195 -5.08 15.57 1.05
C ASN A 195 -4.22 16.47 1.97
N ARG A 196 -2.91 16.36 1.94
CA ARG A 196 -1.99 17.08 2.82
C ARG A 196 -1.02 17.98 2.06
N GLU A 197 -0.82 17.68 0.79
CA GLU A 197 0.12 18.39 -0.07
C GLU A 197 -0.63 19.12 -1.18
N LEU A 198 -0.09 20.27 -1.58
CA LEU A 198 -0.53 21.03 -2.73
C LEU A 198 0.64 21.10 -3.72
N PHE A 199 0.43 20.64 -4.93
CA PHE A 199 1.49 20.58 -5.94
C PHE A 199 1.42 21.74 -6.91
N VAL A 200 2.52 22.44 -7.11
CA VAL A 200 2.60 23.55 -8.08
C VAL A 200 2.99 23.06 -9.48
N SER A 201 3.64 21.88 -9.58
CA SER A 201 4.06 21.30 -10.86
C SER A 201 3.94 19.78 -10.87
N VAL A 202 3.92 19.22 -12.10
CA VAL A 202 3.95 17.75 -12.31
C VAL A 202 5.25 17.14 -11.76
N ALA A 203 6.38 17.84 -11.93
CA ALA A 203 7.67 17.36 -11.47
C ALA A 203 7.74 17.28 -9.93
N GLU A 204 7.20 18.29 -9.24
CA GLU A 204 7.07 18.29 -7.79
C GLU A 204 6.18 17.16 -7.30
N ALA A 205 4.99 16.99 -7.92
CA ALA A 205 4.08 15.89 -7.59
C ALA A 205 4.74 14.52 -7.79
N GLN A 206 5.48 14.32 -8.90
CA GLN A 206 6.24 13.10 -9.15
C GLN A 206 7.27 12.84 -8.04
N ALA A 207 8.04 13.86 -7.66
CA ALA A 207 9.06 13.73 -6.61
C ALA A 207 8.43 13.35 -5.24
N HIS A 208 7.36 14.01 -4.84
CA HIS A 208 6.64 13.72 -3.60
C HIS A 208 6.03 12.33 -3.59
N LEU A 209 5.42 11.91 -4.70
CA LEU A 209 4.82 10.58 -4.83
C LEU A 209 5.88 9.48 -4.84
N GLU A 210 7.04 9.71 -5.46
CA GLU A 210 8.15 8.75 -5.44
C GLU A 210 8.76 8.60 -4.04
N ALA A 211 8.95 9.71 -3.32
CA ALA A 211 9.38 9.68 -1.92
C ALA A 211 8.35 8.95 -1.04
N HIS A 212 7.06 9.20 -1.27
CA HIS A 212 5.99 8.50 -0.56
C HIS A 212 5.93 7.01 -0.91
N ARG A 213 6.17 6.62 -2.18
CA ARG A 213 6.26 5.23 -2.63
C ARG A 213 7.40 4.51 -1.90
N HIS A 214 8.58 5.14 -1.82
CA HIS A 214 9.70 4.57 -1.09
C HIS A 214 9.34 4.35 0.38
N TRP A 215 8.86 5.38 1.07
CA TRP A 215 8.41 5.27 2.45
C TRP A 215 7.28 4.23 2.64
N TYR A 216 6.32 4.17 1.72
CA TYR A 216 5.22 3.19 1.73
C TYR A 216 5.74 1.75 1.71
N ASN A 217 6.74 1.47 0.89
CA ASN A 217 7.32 0.15 0.75
C ASN A 217 8.25 -0.22 1.92
N GLU A 218 9.09 0.72 2.39
CA GLU A 218 10.16 0.40 3.33
C GLU A 218 9.77 0.58 4.80
N GLU A 219 8.87 1.51 5.11
CA GLU A 219 8.62 1.90 6.50
C GLU A 219 7.15 1.72 6.94
N ARG A 220 6.20 1.85 6.00
CA ARG A 220 4.79 1.93 6.35
C ARG A 220 4.22 0.59 6.82
N PRO A 221 3.69 0.48 8.08
CA PRO A 221 3.07 -0.74 8.56
C PRO A 221 1.79 -1.07 7.79
N HIS A 222 1.71 -2.27 7.20
CA HIS A 222 0.57 -2.72 6.42
C HIS A 222 -0.25 -3.78 7.16
N SER A 223 -1.53 -3.50 7.45
CA SER A 223 -2.36 -4.36 8.31
C SER A 223 -2.59 -5.77 7.74
N SER A 224 -2.67 -5.93 6.42
CA SER A 224 -2.81 -7.26 5.78
C SER A 224 -1.51 -8.06 5.77
N LEU A 225 -0.37 -7.42 6.04
CA LEU A 225 0.95 -8.03 6.11
C LEU A 225 1.45 -8.17 7.56
N LYS A 226 0.55 -8.38 8.50
CA LYS A 226 0.86 -8.45 9.95
C LYS A 226 1.62 -7.21 10.47
N TYR A 227 1.35 -6.04 9.88
CA TYR A 227 2.01 -4.76 10.14
C TYR A 227 3.48 -4.69 9.71
N LEU A 228 3.96 -5.60 8.89
CA LEU A 228 5.24 -5.45 8.20
C LEU A 228 5.10 -4.42 7.06
N PRO A 229 6.16 -3.67 6.74
CA PRO A 229 6.27 -2.96 5.48
C PRO A 229 6.25 -3.94 4.28
N PRO A 230 5.73 -3.52 3.11
CA PRO A 230 5.68 -4.36 1.91
C PRO A 230 7.01 -5.00 1.52
N SER A 231 8.09 -4.23 1.42
CA SER A 231 9.43 -4.75 1.07
C SER A 231 9.94 -5.78 2.07
N LYS A 232 9.72 -5.54 3.36
CA LYS A 232 10.12 -6.49 4.41
C LYS A 232 9.35 -7.80 4.30
N PHE A 233 8.05 -7.72 3.99
CA PHE A 233 7.23 -8.89 3.76
C PHE A 233 7.72 -9.68 2.53
N ALA A 234 8.00 -9.00 1.42
CA ALA A 234 8.53 -9.62 0.19
C ALA A 234 9.89 -10.30 0.42
N GLN A 235 10.80 -9.64 1.17
CA GLN A 235 12.10 -10.23 1.54
C GLN A 235 11.93 -11.49 2.39
N ASN A 236 11.09 -11.45 3.42
CA ASN A 236 10.82 -12.61 4.27
C ASN A 236 10.22 -13.77 3.46
N TRP A 237 9.33 -13.48 2.51
CA TRP A 237 8.77 -14.50 1.61
C TRP A 237 9.87 -15.19 0.79
N LYS A 238 10.76 -14.41 0.15
CA LYS A 238 11.88 -14.96 -0.63
C LYS A 238 12.80 -15.83 0.22
N GLN A 239 13.14 -15.40 1.43
CA GLN A 239 13.97 -16.16 2.37
C GLN A 239 13.33 -17.50 2.78
N ASN A 240 12.01 -17.51 3.02
CA ASN A 240 11.29 -18.73 3.40
C ASN A 240 11.12 -19.74 2.25
N GLN A 241 11.28 -19.30 1.00
CA GLN A 241 11.23 -20.17 -0.18
C GLN A 241 12.62 -20.71 -0.60
N SER A 242 13.69 -20.28 0.05
CA SER A 242 15.04 -20.79 -0.21
C SER A 242 15.17 -22.25 0.19
N PRO A 243 15.80 -23.13 -0.61
CA PRO A 243 15.88 -24.58 -0.37
C PRO A 243 16.41 -24.95 1.02
N GLN A 244 17.34 -24.16 1.55
CA GLN A 244 17.93 -24.34 2.88
C GLN A 244 16.90 -24.25 4.04
N ASN A 245 15.79 -23.54 3.87
CA ASN A 245 14.74 -23.41 4.88
C ASN A 245 13.63 -24.47 4.73
N GLN A 246 13.52 -25.11 3.58
CA GLN A 246 12.54 -26.19 3.36
C GLN A 246 12.99 -27.51 4.01
N GLU A 247 14.29 -27.76 4.13
CA GLU A 247 14.83 -28.93 4.84
C GLU A 247 14.70 -28.84 6.36
N ALA A 248 14.71 -27.63 6.93
CA ALA A 248 14.56 -27.41 8.36
C ALA A 248 13.13 -27.63 8.91
N ILE A 249 12.12 -27.81 8.04
CA ILE A 249 10.70 -27.96 8.42
C ILE A 249 10.23 -29.42 8.26
N LYS A 250 11.07 -30.35 7.77
CA LYS A 250 10.72 -31.77 7.78
C LYS A 250 10.71 -32.28 9.22
N PRO A 251 9.61 -32.89 9.71
CA PRO A 251 9.63 -33.55 11.00
C PRO A 251 10.65 -34.69 10.95
N PRO A 252 11.33 -35.01 12.08
CA PRO A 252 12.19 -36.18 12.16
C PRO A 252 11.34 -37.43 11.90
N GLU A 253 11.87 -38.33 11.05
CA GLU A 253 11.28 -39.64 10.76
C GLU A 253 11.21 -40.51 12.02
#